data_923d18b1328e58083b43e600a2ed0679
#
_entry.id   923d18b1328e58083b43e600a2ed0679
#
_cell.length_a   1.000
_cell.length_b   1.000
_cell.length_c   1.000
_cell.angle_alpha   90.00
_cell.angle_beta   90.00
_cell.angle_gamma   90.00
#
_symmetry.space_group_name_H-M   'P 1'
#
loop_
_entity.id
_entity.type
_entity.pdbx_description
1 polymer ?
#
loop_
_entity_poly.entity_id
_entity_poly.type
_entity_poly.pdbx_seq_one_letter_code
_entity_poly.pdbx_strand_id
1 'polypeptide(L)'
;SLHDALPIYPGGAPCNVLSMLSNLGYKTGFIGKVGNDGFGKLLKETLDKENISTDGLVLSDEYNTTAAFVHLDENGERSFSFYRNIGADEMLTEDEINEEMIKNSKIFHFGTLSMTNEPVKSATKKAIDIAKENNVLISFDPNYRPALWKNDNLVKEAIEYGLNKCDILKISDNELEFITGMNDMNEAIIEIKNKYDIKLILVTLGENGSMYWYKNCIGYRSGF
;
A
#
# COMPACT_ATOMS: atom_id res chain seq x y z
N SER A 1 22.07 10.35 28.71
CA SER A 1 22.57 8.98 28.70
C SER A 1 22.27 8.37 27.36
N LEU A 2 23.24 7.72 26.73
CA LEU A 2 23.15 7.08 25.39
C LEU A 2 22.24 5.83 25.35
N HIS A 3 21.43 5.60 26.36
CA HIS A 3 20.62 4.40 26.52
C HIS A 3 19.15 4.55 26.10
N ASP A 4 18.74 5.74 25.65
CA ASP A 4 17.36 6.01 25.22
C ASP A 4 17.29 6.21 23.71
N ALA A 5 17.91 5.29 22.95
CA ALA A 5 17.74 5.28 21.51
C ALA A 5 16.28 4.92 21.18
N LEU A 6 15.61 5.76 20.37
CA LEU A 6 14.28 5.45 19.86
C LEU A 6 14.34 4.14 19.08
N PRO A 7 13.45 3.18 19.34
CA PRO A 7 13.41 1.95 18.57
C PRO A 7 13.05 2.26 17.11
N ILE A 8 13.79 1.65 16.18
CA ILE A 8 13.56 1.78 14.75
C ILE A 8 12.90 0.49 14.28
N TYR A 9 11.72 0.62 13.67
CA TYR A 9 10.98 -0.51 13.11
C TYR A 9 10.86 -0.35 11.60
N PRO A 10 11.15 -1.39 10.82
CA PRO A 10 10.78 -1.44 9.42
C PRO A 10 9.27 -1.30 9.27
N GLY A 11 8.81 -0.50 8.32
CA GLY A 11 7.38 -0.24 8.12
C GLY A 11 7.04 -0.11 6.64
N GLY A 12 5.77 0.09 6.38
CA GLY A 12 5.22 0.24 5.03
C GLY A 12 4.07 -0.74 4.78
N ALA A 13 2.90 -0.22 4.40
CA ALA A 13 1.71 -1.05 4.25
C ALA A 13 1.90 -2.20 3.26
N PRO A 14 2.49 -2.02 2.06
CA PRO A 14 2.76 -3.13 1.15
C PRO A 14 3.71 -4.17 1.75
N CYS A 15 4.75 -3.74 2.48
CA CYS A 15 5.68 -4.66 3.13
C CYS A 15 5.00 -5.53 4.19
N ASN A 16 4.06 -4.98 4.96
CA ASN A 16 3.29 -5.76 5.94
C ASN A 16 2.47 -6.88 5.29
N VAL A 17 1.88 -6.62 4.12
CA VAL A 17 1.17 -7.64 3.34
C VAL A 17 2.13 -8.72 2.86
N LEU A 18 3.29 -8.34 2.33
CA LEU A 18 4.30 -9.27 1.84
C LEU A 18 4.88 -10.14 2.97
N SER A 19 5.15 -9.54 4.12
CA SER A 19 5.63 -10.22 5.32
C SER A 19 4.63 -11.30 5.79
N MET A 20 3.35 -10.95 5.89
CA MET A 20 2.30 -11.90 6.23
C MET A 20 2.23 -13.06 5.22
N LEU A 21 2.24 -12.75 3.92
CA LEU A 21 2.18 -13.77 2.87
C LEU A 21 3.42 -14.67 2.87
N SER A 22 4.61 -14.10 3.08
CA SER A 22 5.84 -14.88 3.19
C SER A 22 5.80 -15.84 4.39
N ASN A 23 5.33 -15.38 5.55
CA ASN A 23 5.13 -16.20 6.75
C ASN A 23 4.11 -17.33 6.53
N LEU A 24 3.16 -17.15 5.61
CA LEU A 24 2.23 -18.20 5.18
C LEU A 24 2.82 -19.13 4.10
N GLY A 25 4.09 -18.96 3.72
CA GLY A 25 4.80 -19.82 2.77
C GLY A 25 4.62 -19.43 1.29
N TYR A 26 4.08 -18.24 1.01
CA TYR A 26 3.98 -17.75 -0.36
C TYR A 26 5.25 -17.03 -0.79
N LYS A 27 5.60 -17.14 -2.08
CA LYS A 27 6.67 -16.35 -2.68
C LYS A 27 6.22 -14.91 -2.84
N THR A 28 7.01 -13.99 -2.32
CA THR A 28 6.74 -12.55 -2.33
C THR A 28 7.92 -11.77 -2.85
N GLY A 29 7.68 -10.58 -3.40
CA GLY A 29 8.73 -9.69 -3.86
C GLY A 29 8.29 -8.24 -3.74
N PHE A 30 9.24 -7.36 -3.48
CA PHE A 30 9.01 -5.94 -3.28
C PHE A 30 9.62 -5.12 -4.42
N ILE A 31 8.83 -4.20 -4.96
CA ILE A 31 9.28 -3.18 -5.92
C ILE A 31 9.20 -1.82 -5.23
N GLY A 32 10.31 -1.10 -5.22
CA GLY A 32 10.38 0.21 -4.59
C GLY A 32 11.80 0.77 -4.60
N LYS A 33 11.97 1.94 -3.97
CA LYS A 33 13.26 2.62 -3.90
C LYS A 33 13.52 3.14 -2.49
N VAL A 34 14.73 2.92 -1.99
CA VAL A 34 15.22 3.42 -0.71
C VAL A 34 16.59 4.05 -0.89
N GLY A 35 17.04 4.85 0.07
CA GLY A 35 18.40 5.39 0.03
C GLY A 35 19.47 4.31 0.24
N ASN A 36 20.63 4.49 -0.35
CA ASN A 36 21.83 3.70 -0.03
C ASN A 36 22.44 4.18 1.31
N ASP A 37 21.62 4.32 2.32
CA ASP A 37 21.95 4.76 3.67
C ASP A 37 21.75 3.63 4.70
N GLY A 38 21.98 3.93 5.98
CA GLY A 38 21.80 2.94 7.05
C GLY A 38 20.38 2.41 7.17
N PHE A 39 19.36 3.26 6.91
CA PHE A 39 17.96 2.86 6.98
C PHE A 39 17.56 2.00 5.77
N GLY A 40 18.00 2.36 4.55
CA GLY A 40 17.73 1.57 3.36
C GLY A 40 18.35 0.18 3.42
N LYS A 41 19.58 0.07 3.95
CA LYS A 41 20.22 -1.22 4.20
C LYS A 41 19.47 -2.06 5.21
N LEU A 42 19.03 -1.45 6.32
CA LEU A 42 18.20 -2.13 7.33
C LEU A 42 16.89 -2.66 6.74
N LEU A 43 16.21 -1.85 5.91
CA LEU A 43 14.98 -2.28 5.24
C LEU A 43 15.23 -3.45 4.29
N LYS A 44 16.28 -3.38 3.47
CA LYS A 44 16.67 -4.48 2.58
C LYS A 44 16.96 -5.77 3.36
N GLU A 45 17.80 -5.69 4.40
CA GLU A 45 18.12 -6.84 5.24
C GLU A 45 16.88 -7.45 5.92
N THR A 46 15.91 -6.61 6.28
CA THR A 46 14.64 -7.06 6.87
C THR A 46 13.82 -7.85 5.84
N LEU A 47 13.68 -7.32 4.62
CA LEU A 47 12.99 -8.03 3.54
C LEU A 47 13.66 -9.38 3.24
N ASP A 48 14.99 -9.39 3.14
CA ASP A 48 15.77 -10.60 2.88
C ASP A 48 15.58 -11.65 4.01
N LYS A 49 15.58 -11.23 5.29
CA LYS A 49 15.32 -12.11 6.45
C LYS A 49 13.89 -12.70 6.44
N GLU A 50 12.95 -11.97 5.92
CA GLU A 50 11.56 -12.43 5.79
C GLU A 50 11.32 -13.20 4.47
N ASN A 51 12.36 -13.55 3.73
CA ASN A 51 12.28 -14.24 2.44
C ASN A 51 11.44 -13.52 1.38
N ILE A 52 11.45 -12.20 1.40
CA ILE A 52 10.83 -11.35 0.38
C ILE A 52 11.90 -10.99 -0.63
N SER A 53 11.70 -11.33 -1.93
CA SER A 53 12.67 -10.95 -2.98
C SER A 53 12.83 -9.44 -3.05
N THR A 54 14.08 -9.00 -3.08
CA THR A 54 14.50 -7.60 -3.22
C THR A 54 15.03 -7.28 -4.63
N ASP A 55 14.77 -8.13 -5.62
CA ASP A 55 15.20 -7.94 -7.02
C ASP A 55 14.58 -6.69 -7.68
N GLY A 56 13.48 -6.19 -7.12
CA GLY A 56 12.83 -4.94 -7.52
C GLY A 56 13.13 -3.75 -6.61
N LEU A 57 14.02 -3.90 -5.61
CA LEU A 57 14.38 -2.82 -4.69
C LEU A 57 15.59 -2.04 -5.22
N VAL A 58 15.40 -0.77 -5.50
CA VAL A 58 16.46 0.15 -5.95
C VAL A 58 17.09 0.85 -4.73
N LEU A 59 18.42 0.89 -4.68
CA LEU A 59 19.18 1.67 -3.71
C LEU A 59 19.67 2.96 -4.37
N SER A 60 19.25 4.11 -3.85
CA SER A 60 19.60 5.44 -4.36
C SER A 60 20.78 6.03 -3.62
N ASP A 61 21.79 6.49 -4.36
CA ASP A 61 22.88 7.31 -3.80
C ASP A 61 22.51 8.80 -3.72
N GLU A 62 21.42 9.21 -4.37
CA GLU A 62 21.01 10.62 -4.47
C GLU A 62 19.95 10.99 -3.42
N TYR A 63 19.03 10.08 -3.11
CA TYR A 63 17.89 10.34 -2.21
C TYR A 63 17.96 9.47 -0.96
N ASN A 64 17.60 10.06 0.18
CA ASN A 64 17.60 9.35 1.46
C ASN A 64 16.34 8.50 1.63
N THR A 65 16.45 7.47 2.46
CA THR A 65 15.31 6.67 2.88
C THR A 65 14.31 7.51 3.67
N THR A 66 13.03 7.42 3.33
CA THR A 66 11.94 8.06 4.07
C THR A 66 11.84 7.49 5.49
N ALA A 67 11.76 8.38 6.47
CA ALA A 67 11.49 8.02 7.87
C ALA A 67 10.14 8.57 8.32
N ALA A 68 9.43 7.81 9.16
CA ALA A 68 8.22 8.25 9.81
C ALA A 68 8.40 8.15 11.33
N PHE A 69 8.09 9.23 12.03
CA PHE A 69 8.06 9.23 13.49
C PHE A 69 6.62 9.00 13.96
N VAL A 70 6.45 8.00 14.82
CA VAL A 70 5.16 7.69 15.42
C VAL A 70 5.12 8.33 16.81
N HIS A 71 4.17 9.20 17.02
CA HIS A 71 3.88 9.80 18.32
C HIS A 71 2.64 9.12 18.88
N LEU A 72 2.72 8.73 20.14
CA LEU A 72 1.58 8.26 20.93
C LEU A 72 1.11 9.40 21.83
N ASP A 73 -0.18 9.71 21.83
CA ASP A 73 -0.76 10.61 22.81
C ASP A 73 -1.03 9.90 24.15
N GLU A 74 -1.56 10.63 25.11
CA GLU A 74 -1.88 10.11 26.45
C GLU A 74 -2.96 9.00 26.42
N ASN A 75 -3.75 8.91 25.37
CA ASN A 75 -4.78 7.90 25.16
C ASN A 75 -4.28 6.70 24.32
N GLY A 76 -3.00 6.73 23.89
CA GLY A 76 -2.41 5.72 23.02
C GLY A 76 -2.77 5.89 21.53
N GLU A 77 -3.37 7.02 21.15
CA GLU A 77 -3.64 7.33 19.74
C GLU A 77 -2.35 7.67 19.00
N ARG A 78 -2.26 7.17 17.76
CA ARG A 78 -1.05 7.31 16.93
C ARG A 78 -1.16 8.50 16.00
N SER A 79 -0.20 9.41 16.09
CA SER A 79 0.04 10.41 15.05
C SER A 79 1.38 10.19 14.36
N PHE A 80 1.48 10.62 13.11
CA PHE A 80 2.66 10.38 12.27
C PHE A 80 3.24 11.70 11.78
N SER A 81 4.55 11.84 11.94
CA SER A 81 5.34 12.90 11.29
C SER A 81 6.27 12.27 10.25
N PHE A 82 6.07 12.59 8.98
CA PHE A 82 6.85 12.05 7.89
C PHE A 82 8.04 12.94 7.55
N TYR A 83 9.25 12.37 7.63
CA TYR A 83 10.45 12.96 7.05
C TYR A 83 10.61 12.44 5.61
N ARG A 84 9.80 13.02 4.73
CA ARG A 84 9.67 12.69 3.31
C ARG A 84 9.84 13.95 2.45
N ASN A 85 10.91 14.71 2.72
CA ASN A 85 11.24 15.88 1.90
C ASN A 85 12.11 15.40 0.74
N ILE A 86 11.45 14.92 -0.33
CA ILE A 86 12.01 14.17 -1.45
C ILE A 86 12.70 12.88 -0.94
N GLY A 87 11.89 11.94 -0.47
CA GLY A 87 12.36 10.60 -0.10
C GLY A 87 12.64 9.74 -1.33
N ALA A 88 13.55 8.76 -1.19
CA ALA A 88 13.89 7.86 -2.29
C ALA A 88 12.66 7.13 -2.86
N ASP A 89 11.68 6.79 -2.02
CA ASP A 89 10.43 6.12 -2.42
C ASP A 89 9.58 6.95 -3.40
N GLU A 90 9.69 8.28 -3.38
CA GLU A 90 9.00 9.17 -4.32
C GLU A 90 9.72 9.27 -5.67
N MET A 91 10.99 8.86 -5.73
CA MET A 91 11.88 9.02 -6.87
C MET A 91 12.09 7.72 -7.67
N LEU A 92 11.24 6.72 -7.47
CA LEU A 92 11.21 5.53 -8.32
C LEU A 92 10.71 5.93 -9.72
N THR A 93 11.48 5.61 -10.75
CA THR A 93 11.16 5.93 -12.15
C THR A 93 10.60 4.72 -12.90
N GLU A 94 10.00 4.98 -14.07
CA GLU A 94 9.47 3.93 -14.93
C GLU A 94 10.55 2.94 -15.39
N ASP A 95 11.78 3.41 -15.63
CA ASP A 95 12.88 2.58 -16.11
C ASP A 95 13.45 1.66 -15.01
N GLU A 96 13.17 1.95 -13.74
CA GLU A 96 13.61 1.18 -12.59
C GLU A 96 12.62 0.06 -12.23
N ILE A 97 11.46 -0.03 -12.90
CA ILE A 97 10.48 -1.09 -12.65
C ILE A 97 11.00 -2.43 -13.15
N ASN A 98 11.07 -3.41 -12.25
CA ASN A 98 11.38 -4.80 -12.61
C ASN A 98 10.15 -5.45 -13.26
N GLU A 99 10.04 -5.33 -14.59
CA GLU A 99 8.91 -5.85 -15.37
C GLU A 99 8.78 -7.37 -15.25
N GLU A 100 9.91 -8.11 -15.26
CA GLU A 100 9.88 -9.57 -15.19
C GLU A 100 9.32 -10.08 -13.86
N MET A 101 9.59 -9.37 -12.75
CA MET A 101 8.99 -9.70 -11.46
C MET A 101 7.47 -9.55 -11.51
N ILE A 102 6.94 -8.51 -12.17
CA ILE A 102 5.50 -8.31 -12.31
C ILE A 102 4.90 -9.40 -13.22
N LYS A 103 5.46 -9.62 -14.40
CA LYS A 103 4.98 -10.61 -15.38
C LYS A 103 4.90 -12.03 -14.83
N ASN A 104 5.82 -12.38 -13.92
CA ASN A 104 5.87 -13.69 -13.28
C ASN A 104 5.07 -13.79 -11.98
N SER A 105 4.39 -12.72 -11.56
CA SER A 105 3.57 -12.71 -10.36
C SER A 105 2.13 -13.18 -10.63
N LYS A 106 1.43 -13.63 -9.59
CA LYS A 106 -0.02 -13.92 -9.65
C LYS A 106 -0.86 -12.71 -9.29
N ILE A 107 -0.33 -11.87 -8.39
CA ILE A 107 -1.01 -10.68 -7.87
C ILE A 107 0.02 -9.56 -7.78
N PHE A 108 -0.31 -8.40 -8.30
CA PHE A 108 0.39 -7.15 -8.08
C PHE A 108 -0.42 -6.29 -7.11
N HIS A 109 0.21 -5.89 -5.99
CA HIS A 109 -0.44 -5.10 -4.96
C HIS A 109 0.14 -3.69 -4.89
N PHE A 110 -0.72 -2.68 -4.79
CA PHE A 110 -0.31 -1.29 -4.63
C PHE A 110 -1.28 -0.48 -3.76
N GLY A 111 -0.85 0.71 -3.35
CA GLY A 111 -1.65 1.67 -2.61
C GLY A 111 -1.46 3.09 -3.14
N THR A 112 -2.14 4.06 -2.51
CA THR A 112 -2.12 5.46 -3.00
C THR A 112 -0.84 6.22 -2.67
N LEU A 113 0.00 5.74 -1.75
CA LEU A 113 1.23 6.43 -1.36
C LEU A 113 2.23 6.59 -2.52
N SER A 114 2.28 5.61 -3.42
CA SER A 114 3.09 5.68 -4.64
C SER A 114 2.42 6.46 -5.77
N MET A 115 1.30 7.13 -5.50
CA MET A 115 0.58 7.96 -6.46
C MET A 115 0.53 9.45 -6.06
N THR A 116 1.25 9.84 -5.01
CA THR A 116 1.24 11.19 -4.45
C THR A 116 1.98 12.21 -5.32
N ASN A 117 3.11 11.83 -5.89
CA ASN A 117 4.01 12.71 -6.64
C ASN A 117 4.61 11.99 -7.87
N GLU A 118 5.14 12.77 -8.81
CA GLU A 118 6.02 12.26 -9.87
C GLU A 118 7.47 12.16 -9.34
N PRO A 119 8.29 11.21 -9.84
CA PRO A 119 8.03 10.25 -10.93
C PRO A 119 7.35 8.94 -10.47
N VAL A 120 7.24 8.65 -9.15
CA VAL A 120 6.73 7.38 -8.65
C VAL A 120 5.29 7.08 -9.09
N LYS A 121 4.48 8.14 -9.31
CA LYS A 121 3.11 7.99 -9.84
C LYS A 121 3.11 7.38 -11.24
N SER A 122 3.99 7.86 -12.13
CA SER A 122 4.15 7.31 -13.48
C SER A 122 4.70 5.89 -13.44
N ALA A 123 5.69 5.61 -12.60
CA ALA A 123 6.23 4.28 -12.39
C ALA A 123 5.15 3.29 -11.90
N THR A 124 4.31 3.70 -10.95
CA THR A 124 3.19 2.89 -10.45
C THR A 124 2.18 2.59 -11.56
N LYS A 125 1.82 3.58 -12.37
CA LYS A 125 0.91 3.38 -13.51
C LYS A 125 1.49 2.41 -14.53
N LYS A 126 2.76 2.54 -14.89
CA LYS A 126 3.46 1.59 -15.76
C LYS A 126 3.41 0.17 -15.20
N ALA A 127 3.70 -0.01 -13.91
CA ALA A 127 3.65 -1.32 -13.25
C ALA A 127 2.24 -1.95 -13.31
N ILE A 128 1.18 -1.14 -13.12
CA ILE A 128 -0.22 -1.57 -13.24
C ILE A 128 -0.54 -1.99 -14.68
N ASP A 129 -0.10 -1.23 -15.68
CA ASP A 129 -0.36 -1.55 -17.08
C ASP A 129 0.37 -2.83 -17.48
N ILE A 130 1.63 -3.05 -17.07
CA ILE A 130 2.36 -4.32 -17.26
C ILE A 130 1.59 -5.48 -16.62
N ALA A 131 1.09 -5.33 -15.40
CA ALA A 131 0.31 -6.35 -14.72
C ALA A 131 -0.96 -6.72 -15.52
N LYS A 132 -1.71 -5.72 -16.00
CA LYS A 132 -2.91 -5.92 -16.82
C LYS A 132 -2.62 -6.63 -18.14
N GLU A 133 -1.60 -6.20 -18.86
CA GLU A 133 -1.20 -6.78 -20.15
C GLU A 133 -0.80 -8.26 -20.03
N ASN A 134 -0.31 -8.66 -18.84
CA ASN A 134 0.12 -10.03 -18.55
C ASN A 134 -0.90 -10.86 -17.73
N ASN A 135 -2.15 -10.39 -17.61
CA ASN A 135 -3.21 -11.07 -16.84
C ASN A 135 -2.87 -11.33 -15.37
N VAL A 136 -2.03 -10.50 -14.77
CA VAL A 136 -1.73 -10.50 -13.34
C VAL A 136 -2.88 -9.81 -12.62
N LEU A 137 -3.43 -10.43 -11.57
CA LEU A 137 -4.48 -9.83 -10.76
C LEU A 137 -3.95 -8.60 -10.03
N ILE A 138 -4.75 -7.54 -10.02
CA ILE A 138 -4.39 -6.29 -9.36
C ILE A 138 -5.12 -6.18 -8.02
N SER A 139 -4.36 -6.06 -6.93
CA SER A 139 -4.86 -5.80 -5.59
C SER A 139 -4.55 -4.36 -5.19
N PHE A 140 -5.56 -3.66 -4.69
CA PHE A 140 -5.47 -2.25 -4.31
C PHE A 140 -5.92 -2.05 -2.87
N ASP A 141 -5.11 -1.33 -2.09
CA ASP A 141 -5.46 -0.78 -0.77
C ASP A 141 -5.23 0.73 -0.81
N PRO A 142 -6.28 1.58 -0.82
CA PRO A 142 -6.11 3.03 -0.80
C PRO A 142 -5.14 3.48 0.28
N ASN A 143 -5.26 2.94 1.47
CA ASN A 143 -4.41 3.25 2.63
C ASN A 143 -4.19 4.76 2.76
N TYR A 144 -5.29 5.51 2.75
CA TYR A 144 -5.32 6.95 2.71
C TYR A 144 -4.62 7.57 3.92
N ARG A 145 -3.70 8.50 3.65
CA ARG A 145 -2.98 9.27 4.66
C ARG A 145 -3.12 10.75 4.34
N PRO A 146 -4.08 11.46 4.96
CA PRO A 146 -4.37 12.87 4.67
C PRO A 146 -3.13 13.77 4.64
N ALA A 147 -2.21 13.58 5.58
CA ALA A 147 -1.00 14.39 5.72
C ALA A 147 -0.04 14.35 4.52
N LEU A 148 -0.18 13.38 3.61
CA LEU A 148 0.70 13.22 2.45
C LEU A 148 0.10 13.78 1.15
N TRP A 149 -1.10 14.33 1.21
CA TRP A 149 -1.79 14.85 0.05
C TRP A 149 -1.97 16.36 0.11
N LYS A 150 -1.81 17.02 -1.04
CA LYS A 150 -1.98 18.49 -1.14
C LYS A 150 -3.44 18.93 -1.01
N ASN A 151 -4.36 18.09 -1.45
CA ASN A 151 -5.81 18.31 -1.35
C ASN A 151 -6.59 17.02 -1.63
N ASP A 152 -7.87 17.02 -1.26
CA ASP A 152 -8.76 15.85 -1.38
C ASP A 152 -9.08 15.46 -2.84
N ASN A 153 -9.03 16.39 -3.79
CA ASN A 153 -9.30 16.07 -5.20
C ASN A 153 -8.23 15.13 -5.76
N LEU A 154 -6.95 15.37 -5.44
CA LEU A 154 -5.86 14.50 -5.89
C LEU A 154 -5.96 13.10 -5.28
N VAL A 155 -6.41 13.00 -4.02
CA VAL A 155 -6.69 11.72 -3.37
C VAL A 155 -7.80 10.98 -4.10
N LYS A 156 -8.94 11.66 -4.33
CA LYS A 156 -10.09 11.06 -5.01
C LYS A 156 -9.72 10.57 -6.41
N GLU A 157 -8.96 11.35 -7.16
CA GLU A 157 -8.45 10.93 -8.48
C GLU A 157 -7.57 9.67 -8.39
N ALA A 158 -6.66 9.61 -7.41
CA ALA A 158 -5.79 8.46 -7.23
C ALA A 158 -6.57 7.19 -6.81
N ILE A 159 -7.53 7.34 -5.89
CA ILE A 159 -8.40 6.25 -5.46
C ILE A 159 -9.28 5.78 -6.62
N GLU A 160 -9.92 6.70 -7.35
CA GLU A 160 -10.74 6.36 -8.51
C GLU A 160 -9.92 5.64 -9.60
N TYR A 161 -8.68 6.07 -9.84
CA TYR A 161 -7.78 5.35 -10.73
C TYR A 161 -7.54 3.91 -10.27
N GLY A 162 -7.25 3.72 -8.97
CA GLY A 162 -7.04 2.39 -8.39
C GLY A 162 -8.27 1.50 -8.48
N LEU A 163 -9.47 2.03 -8.17
CA LEU A 163 -10.74 1.32 -8.27
C LEU A 163 -11.07 0.88 -9.71
N ASN A 164 -10.74 1.69 -10.72
CA ASN A 164 -10.92 1.35 -12.13
C ASN A 164 -9.94 0.27 -12.62
N LYS A 165 -8.85 0.04 -11.91
CA LYS A 165 -7.79 -0.89 -12.34
C LYS A 165 -7.79 -2.20 -11.55
N CYS A 166 -8.28 -2.23 -10.33
CA CYS A 166 -8.12 -3.38 -9.43
C CYS A 166 -9.16 -4.48 -9.66
N ASP A 167 -8.72 -5.71 -9.40
CA ASP A 167 -9.55 -6.92 -9.30
C ASP A 167 -9.95 -7.21 -7.86
N ILE A 168 -9.07 -6.83 -6.91
CA ILE A 168 -9.21 -7.02 -5.47
C ILE A 168 -9.07 -5.68 -4.78
N LEU A 169 -10.08 -5.27 -4.05
CA LEU A 169 -10.06 -4.07 -3.21
C LEU A 169 -10.00 -4.47 -1.74
N LYS A 170 -9.02 -3.96 -1.00
CA LYS A 170 -9.08 -3.91 0.47
C LYS A 170 -9.24 -2.44 0.85
N ILE A 171 -10.17 -2.15 1.74
CA ILE A 171 -10.49 -0.78 2.15
C ILE A 171 -10.95 -0.78 3.62
N SER A 172 -10.73 0.31 4.35
CA SER A 172 -11.33 0.50 5.66
C SER A 172 -12.75 1.08 5.55
N ASP A 173 -13.55 0.95 6.61
CA ASP A 173 -14.86 1.56 6.73
C ASP A 173 -14.83 3.08 6.52
N ASN A 174 -13.91 3.76 7.18
CA ASN A 174 -13.73 5.22 7.05
C ASN A 174 -13.36 5.63 5.60
N GLU A 175 -12.52 4.86 4.93
CA GLU A 175 -12.16 5.12 3.52
C GLU A 175 -13.34 4.85 2.59
N LEU A 176 -14.11 3.81 2.85
CA LEU A 176 -15.30 3.47 2.08
C LEU A 176 -16.37 4.56 2.21
N GLU A 177 -16.61 5.06 3.44
CA GLU A 177 -17.48 6.22 3.69
C GLU A 177 -16.96 7.48 2.98
N PHE A 178 -15.66 7.77 3.07
CA PHE A 178 -15.04 8.92 2.40
C PHE A 178 -15.25 8.91 0.87
N ILE A 179 -15.22 7.71 0.25
CA ILE A 179 -15.35 7.56 -1.20
C ILE A 179 -16.81 7.60 -1.65
N THR A 180 -17.72 6.93 -0.91
CA THR A 180 -19.12 6.77 -1.30
C THR A 180 -20.02 7.82 -0.70
N GLY A 181 -19.64 8.43 0.42
CA GLY A 181 -20.51 9.29 1.23
C GLY A 181 -21.63 8.54 1.96
N MET A 182 -21.54 7.21 2.04
CA MET A 182 -22.55 6.34 2.64
C MET A 182 -22.08 5.79 3.98
N ASN A 183 -22.94 5.83 5.00
CA ASN A 183 -22.66 5.27 6.33
C ASN A 183 -23.02 3.78 6.43
N ASP A 184 -23.97 3.29 5.61
CA ASP A 184 -24.27 1.86 5.56
C ASP A 184 -23.25 1.13 4.69
N MET A 185 -22.48 0.26 5.32
CA MET A 185 -21.38 -0.47 4.65
C MET A 185 -21.89 -1.43 3.57
N ASN A 186 -23.09 -2.00 3.70
CA ASN A 186 -23.65 -2.87 2.67
C ASN A 186 -24.03 -2.07 1.42
N GLU A 187 -24.67 -0.91 1.61
CA GLU A 187 -25.01 -0.01 0.51
C GLU A 187 -23.74 0.53 -0.17
N ALA A 188 -22.74 0.93 0.62
CA ALA A 188 -21.45 1.40 0.13
C ALA A 188 -20.69 0.33 -0.70
N ILE A 189 -20.65 -0.93 -0.24
CA ILE A 189 -20.07 -2.04 -1.00
C ILE A 189 -20.82 -2.25 -2.32
N ILE A 190 -22.16 -2.22 -2.30
CA ILE A 190 -22.99 -2.39 -3.49
C ILE A 190 -22.75 -1.25 -4.49
N GLU A 191 -22.60 -0.02 -4.02
CA GLU A 191 -22.28 1.15 -4.85
C GLU A 191 -20.93 0.95 -5.57
N ILE A 192 -19.87 0.60 -4.83
CA ILE A 192 -18.55 0.32 -5.41
C ILE A 192 -18.64 -0.81 -6.44
N LYS A 193 -19.29 -1.92 -6.09
CA LYS A 193 -19.45 -3.07 -6.98
C LYS A 193 -20.21 -2.73 -8.27
N ASN A 194 -21.23 -1.87 -8.19
CA ASN A 194 -22.02 -1.48 -9.36
C ASN A 194 -21.26 -0.51 -10.28
N LYS A 195 -20.35 0.28 -9.71
CA LYS A 195 -19.57 1.28 -10.45
C LYS A 195 -18.28 0.69 -11.07
N TYR A 196 -17.68 -0.33 -10.43
CA TYR A 196 -16.37 -0.88 -10.83
C TYR A 196 -16.42 -2.41 -11.00
N ASP A 197 -15.61 -2.95 -11.93
CA ASP A 197 -15.49 -4.39 -12.18
C ASP A 197 -14.53 -5.08 -11.20
N ILE A 198 -14.84 -4.97 -9.91
CA ILE A 198 -14.03 -5.55 -8.82
C ILE A 198 -14.57 -6.93 -8.49
N LYS A 199 -13.67 -7.93 -8.43
CA LYS A 199 -14.01 -9.35 -8.17
C LYS A 199 -14.17 -9.67 -6.69
N LEU A 200 -13.38 -9.00 -5.84
CA LEU A 200 -13.36 -9.20 -4.39
C LEU A 200 -13.20 -7.85 -3.69
N ILE A 201 -14.10 -7.54 -2.76
CA ILE A 201 -14.01 -6.37 -1.88
C ILE A 201 -13.85 -6.87 -0.45
N LEU A 202 -12.84 -6.39 0.25
CA LEU A 202 -12.54 -6.65 1.65
C LEU A 202 -12.62 -5.34 2.42
N VAL A 203 -13.53 -5.25 3.39
CA VAL A 203 -13.69 -4.05 4.23
C VAL A 203 -13.25 -4.37 5.65
N THR A 204 -12.30 -3.62 6.18
CA THR A 204 -11.90 -3.71 7.58
C THR A 204 -12.71 -2.72 8.43
N LEU A 205 -13.19 -3.19 9.60
CA LEU A 205 -14.09 -2.48 10.50
C LEU A 205 -13.45 -2.23 11.89
N GLY A 206 -12.12 -2.10 11.91
CA GLY A 206 -11.38 -1.96 13.17
C GLY A 206 -11.64 -3.12 14.13
N GLU A 207 -11.95 -2.83 15.38
CA GLU A 207 -12.28 -3.83 16.42
C GLU A 207 -13.55 -4.63 16.11
N ASN A 208 -14.43 -4.09 15.26
CA ASN A 208 -15.66 -4.77 14.86
C ASN A 208 -15.43 -5.89 13.84
N GLY A 209 -14.21 -6.06 13.33
CA GLY A 209 -13.85 -7.16 12.45
C GLY A 209 -13.73 -6.78 10.97
N SER A 210 -14.36 -7.57 10.09
CA SER A 210 -14.27 -7.35 8.65
C SER A 210 -15.48 -7.87 7.89
N MET A 211 -15.72 -7.28 6.72
CA MET A 211 -16.70 -7.71 5.74
C MET A 211 -16.02 -8.06 4.44
N TYR A 212 -16.67 -8.89 3.62
CA TYR A 212 -16.25 -9.12 2.24
C TYR A 212 -17.45 -9.23 1.30
N TRP A 213 -17.22 -8.85 0.05
CA TRP A 213 -18.13 -9.14 -1.06
C TRP A 213 -17.39 -9.99 -2.09
N TYR A 214 -17.98 -11.12 -2.44
CA TYR A 214 -17.46 -12.04 -3.45
C TYR A 214 -18.60 -12.83 -4.09
N LYS A 215 -18.66 -12.94 -5.41
CA LYS A 215 -19.67 -13.71 -6.16
C LYS A 215 -21.11 -13.45 -5.70
N ASN A 216 -21.47 -12.18 -5.56
CA ASN A 216 -22.79 -11.71 -5.07
C ASN A 216 -23.14 -12.12 -3.64
N CYS A 217 -22.19 -12.58 -2.85
CA CYS A 217 -22.36 -12.85 -1.43
C CYS A 217 -21.62 -11.80 -0.60
N ILE A 218 -22.29 -11.31 0.43
CA ILE A 218 -21.66 -10.53 1.51
C ILE A 218 -21.46 -11.45 2.69
N GLY A 219 -20.26 -11.47 3.25
CA GLY A 219 -19.95 -12.18 4.47
C GLY A 219 -19.34 -11.25 5.50
N TYR A 220 -19.44 -11.67 6.76
CA TYR A 220 -18.96 -10.90 7.91
C TYR A 220 -18.13 -11.78 8.84
N ARG A 221 -17.09 -11.19 9.46
CA ARG A 221 -16.31 -11.80 10.53
C ARG A 221 -16.16 -10.81 11.66
N SER A 222 -16.56 -11.20 12.87
CA SER A 222 -16.33 -10.40 14.08
C SER A 222 -14.85 -10.23 14.36
N GLY A 223 -14.48 -9.13 14.98
CA GLY A 223 -13.16 -8.93 15.57
C GLY A 223 -12.90 -9.89 16.74
N PHE A 224 -11.65 -9.91 17.20
CA PHE A 224 -11.20 -10.67 18.36
C PHE A 224 -11.20 -9.80 19.60
#